data_a8f3014a8df16777a982386aa88ecdb7
#
_entry.id   a8f3014a8df16777a982386aa88ecdb7
#
_cell.length_a   1.000
_cell.length_b   1.000
_cell.length_c   1.000
_cell.angle_alpha   90.00
_cell.angle_beta   90.00
_cell.angle_gamma   90.00
#
_symmetry.space_group_name_H-M   'P 1'
#
loop_
_entity.id
_entity.type
_entity.pdbx_description
1 polymer ?
#
loop_
_entity_poly.entity_id
_entity_poly.type
_entity_poly.pdbx_seq_one_letter_code
_entity_poly.pdbx_strand_id
1 'polypeptide(L)'
;MSARTFTVNGNPAPQGSKRVGRNRATGMAVLIESSAAVQPWRKAIADAWHAHGYAAVTGPVRVEAVYYLPRPKGHYGTGRNAGKLRPSAPRWPAVKPDVDKLDRACLDALTQAGAIDDDARVVALAVLKRYADD
;
A
#
# COMPACT_ATOMS: atom_id res chain seq x y z
N MET A 1 24.31 8.28 6.88
CA MET A 1 23.22 8.09 5.89
C MET A 1 21.90 8.37 6.58
N SER A 2 21.15 9.35 6.09
CA SER A 2 19.87 9.70 6.70
C SER A 2 18.72 9.02 5.97
N ALA A 3 17.75 8.53 6.74
CA ALA A 3 16.54 7.95 6.19
C ALA A 3 15.59 9.06 5.73
N ARG A 4 14.90 8.83 4.63
CA ARG A 4 13.81 9.67 4.18
C ARG A 4 12.50 9.00 4.63
N THR A 5 11.88 9.59 5.64
CA THR A 5 10.68 9.01 6.26
C THR A 5 9.48 9.91 6.01
N PHE A 6 8.34 9.31 5.68
CA PHE A 6 7.12 10.06 5.48
C PHE A 6 5.90 9.19 5.77
N THR A 7 4.78 9.85 6.05
CA THR A 7 3.50 9.19 6.32
C THR A 7 2.55 9.49 5.17
N VAL A 8 1.82 8.46 4.77
CA VAL A 8 0.80 8.56 3.71
C VAL A 8 -0.56 8.31 4.34
N ASN A 9 -1.46 9.28 4.21
CA ASN A 9 -2.83 9.14 4.69
C ASN A 9 -3.68 8.45 3.64
N GLY A 10 -4.48 7.48 4.07
CA GLY A 10 -5.37 6.72 3.19
C GLY A 10 -5.41 5.26 3.56
N ASN A 11 -6.16 4.49 2.79
CA ASN A 11 -6.26 3.05 2.98
C ASN A 11 -5.25 2.36 2.06
N PRO A 12 -4.28 1.62 2.61
CA PRO A 12 -3.36 0.84 1.78
C PRO A 12 -4.12 -0.10 0.85
N ALA A 13 -3.74 -0.10 -0.42
CA ALA A 13 -4.39 -0.91 -1.43
C ALA A 13 -3.37 -1.79 -2.15
N PRO A 14 -3.70 -3.07 -2.38
CA PRO A 14 -2.78 -3.99 -3.04
C PRO A 14 -2.72 -3.75 -4.53
N GLN A 15 -1.55 -4.01 -5.12
CA GLN A 15 -1.41 -4.14 -6.56
C GLN A 15 -2.10 -5.44 -6.96
N GLY A 16 -3.23 -5.33 -7.66
CA GLY A 16 -3.94 -6.50 -8.13
C GLY A 16 -3.25 -7.14 -9.33
N SER A 17 -3.67 -8.36 -9.65
CA SER A 17 -3.28 -9.00 -10.89
C SER A 17 -4.00 -8.31 -12.04
N LYS A 18 -3.31 -8.05 -13.14
CA LYS A 18 -3.94 -7.51 -14.34
C LYS A 18 -4.65 -8.64 -15.06
N ARG A 19 -5.82 -8.34 -15.59
CA ARG A 19 -6.60 -9.28 -16.41
C ARG A 19 -6.77 -8.76 -17.80
N VAL A 20 -6.95 -9.68 -18.77
CA VAL A 20 -7.21 -9.31 -20.14
C VAL A 20 -8.70 -8.97 -20.28
N GLY A 21 -8.98 -7.79 -20.80
CA GLY A 21 -10.31 -7.36 -21.17
C GLY A 21 -10.33 -6.95 -22.64
N ARG A 22 -11.46 -6.46 -23.12
CA ARG A 22 -11.60 -5.94 -24.48
C ARG A 22 -12.10 -4.51 -24.48
N ASN A 23 -11.47 -3.69 -25.30
CA ASN A 23 -11.98 -2.37 -25.58
C ASN A 23 -13.21 -2.52 -26.49
N ARG A 24 -14.37 -2.07 -26.01
CA ARG A 24 -15.64 -2.23 -26.76
C ARG A 24 -15.67 -1.44 -28.08
N ALA A 25 -14.95 -0.34 -28.14
CA ALA A 25 -14.92 0.50 -29.32
C ALA A 25 -14.01 -0.08 -30.43
N THR A 26 -12.87 -0.68 -30.05
CA THR A 26 -11.86 -1.17 -30.99
C THR A 26 -11.83 -2.69 -31.11
N GLY A 27 -12.42 -3.42 -30.16
CA GLY A 27 -12.33 -4.87 -30.08
C GLY A 27 -10.96 -5.38 -29.64
N MET A 28 -10.01 -4.51 -29.36
CA MET A 28 -8.65 -4.90 -29.01
C MET A 28 -8.55 -5.39 -27.57
N ALA A 29 -7.69 -6.38 -27.33
CA ALA A 29 -7.37 -6.85 -25.99
C ALA A 29 -6.60 -5.77 -25.22
N VAL A 30 -6.96 -5.55 -23.97
CA VAL A 30 -6.29 -4.60 -23.08
C VAL A 30 -6.05 -5.25 -21.72
N LEU A 31 -4.99 -4.83 -21.02
CA LEU A 31 -4.73 -5.24 -19.65
C LEU A 31 -5.50 -4.33 -18.71
N ILE A 32 -6.31 -4.93 -17.85
CA ILE A 32 -7.16 -4.20 -16.90
C ILE A 32 -6.65 -4.46 -15.48
N GLU A 33 -6.43 -3.39 -14.73
CA GLU A 33 -6.10 -3.48 -13.32
C GLU A 33 -7.26 -4.08 -12.55
N SER A 34 -7.01 -5.13 -11.77
CA SER A 34 -8.06 -5.82 -11.01
C SER A 34 -8.45 -5.11 -9.71
N SER A 35 -7.66 -4.12 -9.26
CA SER A 35 -7.95 -3.35 -8.05
C SER A 35 -8.15 -1.89 -8.41
N ALA A 36 -9.38 -1.41 -8.26
CA ALA A 36 -9.70 0.00 -8.51
C ALA A 36 -9.10 0.94 -7.48
N ALA A 37 -8.84 0.44 -6.26
CA ALA A 37 -8.33 1.25 -5.16
C ALA A 37 -6.82 1.53 -5.26
N VAL A 38 -6.10 0.80 -6.12
CA VAL A 38 -4.63 0.91 -6.17
C VAL A 38 -4.16 2.24 -6.75
N GLN A 39 -4.83 2.76 -7.76
CA GLN A 39 -4.41 4.02 -8.40
C GLN A 39 -4.47 5.21 -7.45
N PRO A 40 -5.59 5.47 -6.73
CA PRO A 40 -5.61 6.54 -5.75
C PRO A 40 -4.59 6.35 -4.64
N TRP A 41 -4.36 5.12 -4.20
CA TRP A 41 -3.36 4.82 -3.18
C TRP A 41 -1.95 5.12 -3.67
N ARG A 42 -1.59 4.70 -4.89
CA ARG A 42 -0.28 4.98 -5.48
C ARG A 42 -0.07 6.49 -5.63
N LYS A 43 -1.11 7.21 -6.05
CA LYS A 43 -1.07 8.67 -6.15
C LYS A 43 -0.82 9.30 -4.77
N ALA A 44 -1.49 8.81 -3.73
CA ALA A 44 -1.28 9.32 -2.37
C ALA A 44 0.16 9.14 -1.91
N ILE A 45 0.79 8.01 -2.21
CA ILE A 45 2.20 7.76 -1.89
C ILE A 45 3.09 8.74 -2.65
N ALA A 46 2.89 8.90 -3.95
CA ALA A 46 3.68 9.80 -4.77
C ALA A 46 3.55 11.26 -4.31
N ASP A 47 2.33 11.69 -4.00
CA ASP A 47 2.07 13.05 -3.53
C ASP A 47 2.74 13.30 -2.17
N ALA A 48 2.70 12.33 -1.27
CA ALA A 48 3.37 12.43 0.03
C ALA A 48 4.90 12.54 -0.11
N TRP A 49 5.47 11.75 -1.01
CA TRP A 49 6.90 11.87 -1.31
C TRP A 49 7.25 13.26 -1.82
N HIS A 50 6.50 13.74 -2.81
CA HIS A 50 6.76 15.05 -3.40
C HIS A 50 6.56 16.21 -2.41
N ALA A 51 5.60 16.07 -1.48
CA ALA A 51 5.34 17.11 -0.48
C ALA A 51 6.51 17.33 0.47
N HIS A 52 7.35 16.31 0.67
CA HIS A 52 8.54 16.44 1.50
C HIS A 52 9.71 17.11 0.77
N GLY A 53 9.65 17.21 -0.55
CA GLY A 53 10.74 17.78 -1.33
C GLY A 53 12.03 16.98 -1.30
N TYR A 54 11.94 15.69 -1.01
CA TYR A 54 13.13 14.83 -0.97
C TYR A 54 13.74 14.66 -2.35
N ALA A 55 15.06 14.68 -2.42
CA ALA A 55 15.78 14.30 -3.62
C ALA A 55 15.68 12.80 -3.84
N ALA A 56 15.68 12.37 -5.11
CA ALA A 56 15.68 10.95 -5.46
C ALA A 56 16.84 10.22 -4.77
N VAL A 57 16.57 8.98 -4.38
CA VAL A 57 17.60 8.11 -3.82
C VAL A 57 18.34 7.43 -4.97
N THR A 58 19.65 7.48 -4.95
CA THR A 58 20.51 6.85 -5.95
C THR A 58 21.22 5.65 -5.36
N GLY A 59 21.53 4.66 -6.22
CA GLY A 59 22.24 3.47 -5.81
C GLY A 59 21.34 2.46 -5.08
N PRO A 60 21.94 1.54 -4.31
CA PRO A 60 21.18 0.55 -3.55
C PRO A 60 20.30 1.20 -2.49
N VAL A 61 19.08 0.68 -2.33
CA VAL A 61 18.07 1.25 -1.45
C VAL A 61 17.53 0.19 -0.50
N ARG A 62 17.38 0.55 0.76
CA ARG A 62 16.59 -0.19 1.73
C ARG A 62 15.23 0.48 1.88
N VAL A 63 14.15 -0.28 1.79
CA VAL A 63 12.80 0.22 1.99
C VAL A 63 12.20 -0.44 3.23
N GLU A 64 11.63 0.38 4.09
CA GLU A 64 10.85 -0.08 5.23
C GLU A 64 9.47 0.55 5.17
N ALA A 65 8.43 -0.25 5.40
CA ALA A 65 7.06 0.24 5.37
C ALA A 65 6.19 -0.47 6.39
N VAL A 66 5.29 0.29 7.01
CA VAL A 66 4.23 -0.25 7.85
C VAL A 66 2.91 0.16 7.22
N TYR A 67 2.08 -0.84 6.94
CA TYR A 67 0.75 -0.64 6.35
C TYR A 67 -0.30 -0.79 7.44
N TYR A 68 -0.98 0.31 7.75
CA TYR A 68 -2.06 0.32 8.74
C TYR A 68 -3.39 0.11 8.04
N LEU A 69 -4.06 -0.97 8.39
CA LEU A 69 -5.33 -1.38 7.78
C LEU A 69 -6.50 -1.07 8.71
N PRO A 70 -7.67 -0.71 8.18
CA PRO A 70 -8.84 -0.49 9.02
C PRO A 70 -9.26 -1.79 9.69
N ARG A 71 -9.60 -1.71 10.96
CA ARG A 71 -10.08 -2.88 11.70
C ARG A 71 -11.56 -3.12 11.35
N PRO A 72 -11.95 -4.36 11.01
CA PRO A 72 -13.35 -4.67 10.71
C PRO A 72 -14.28 -4.38 11.88
N LYS A 73 -15.51 -3.99 11.58
CA LYS A 73 -16.53 -3.70 12.60
C LYS A 73 -16.79 -4.90 13.52
N GLY A 74 -16.75 -6.11 12.98
CA GLY A 74 -16.98 -7.32 13.76
C GLY A 74 -15.97 -7.60 14.85
N HIS A 75 -14.84 -6.90 14.86
CA HIS A 75 -13.83 -7.01 15.91
C HIS A 75 -14.21 -6.19 17.16
N TYR A 76 -15.20 -5.32 17.06
CA TYR A 76 -15.68 -4.51 18.18
C TYR A 76 -16.96 -5.07 18.74
N GLY A 77 -17.21 -4.81 20.02
CA GLY A 77 -18.44 -5.17 20.68
C GLY A 77 -19.62 -4.31 20.24
N THR A 78 -20.79 -4.63 20.76
CA THR A 78 -22.05 -3.92 20.48
C THR A 78 -22.66 -3.43 21.81
N GLY A 79 -23.67 -2.55 21.70
CA GLY A 79 -24.32 -2.01 22.87
C GLY A 79 -23.37 -1.24 23.78
N ARG A 80 -23.31 -1.61 25.06
CA ARG A 80 -22.41 -0.98 26.03
C ARG A 80 -20.92 -1.22 25.70
N ASN A 81 -20.64 -2.23 24.88
CA ASN A 81 -19.27 -2.56 24.48
C ASN A 81 -18.91 -1.98 23.11
N ALA A 82 -19.77 -1.12 22.55
CA ALA A 82 -19.48 -0.46 21.28
C ALA A 82 -18.16 0.31 21.36
N GLY A 83 -17.33 0.17 20.32
CA GLY A 83 -16.02 0.80 20.29
C GLY A 83 -14.92 0.10 21.07
N LYS A 84 -15.26 -0.96 21.80
CA LYS A 84 -14.28 -1.77 22.53
C LYS A 84 -13.98 -3.05 21.74
N LEU A 85 -12.71 -3.40 21.63
CA LEU A 85 -12.32 -4.64 20.97
C LEU A 85 -12.88 -5.85 21.72
N ARG A 86 -13.41 -6.82 20.97
CA ARG A 86 -13.78 -8.11 21.54
C ARG A 86 -12.51 -8.83 22.01
N PRO A 87 -12.58 -9.65 23.08
CA PRO A 87 -11.41 -10.44 23.49
C PRO A 87 -10.90 -11.38 22.40
N SER A 88 -11.79 -11.81 21.49
CA SER A 88 -11.44 -12.67 20.35
C SER A 88 -10.86 -11.91 19.16
N ALA A 89 -10.83 -10.59 19.19
CA ALA A 89 -10.32 -9.79 18.07
C ALA A 89 -8.82 -10.07 17.86
N PRO A 90 -8.41 -10.44 16.65
CA PRO A 90 -7.00 -10.72 16.40
C PRO A 90 -6.17 -9.44 16.46
N ARG A 91 -4.96 -9.56 16.96
CA ARG A 91 -4.02 -8.44 16.99
C ARG A 91 -3.49 -8.10 15.61
N TRP A 92 -3.20 -9.12 14.81
CA TRP A 92 -2.56 -8.98 13.52
C TRP A 92 -3.54 -9.18 12.37
N PRO A 93 -3.45 -8.36 11.32
CA PRO A 93 -4.32 -8.52 10.15
C PRO A 93 -3.82 -9.65 9.22
N ALA A 94 -3.92 -10.88 9.69
CA ALA A 94 -3.50 -12.08 8.95
C ALA A 94 -4.55 -12.48 7.91
N VAL A 95 -5.04 -11.50 7.17
CA VAL A 95 -6.07 -11.63 6.13
C VAL A 95 -5.67 -10.74 4.95
N LYS A 96 -6.39 -10.84 3.85
CA LYS A 96 -6.17 -9.93 2.71
C LYS A 96 -6.30 -8.47 3.14
N PRO A 97 -5.59 -7.54 2.50
CA PRO A 97 -4.69 -7.75 1.37
C PRO A 97 -3.34 -8.36 1.78
N ASP A 98 -2.72 -9.06 0.83
CA ASP A 98 -1.42 -9.69 1.04
C ASP A 98 -0.32 -8.63 1.15
N VAL A 99 0.62 -8.84 2.06
CA VAL A 99 1.68 -7.86 2.32
C VAL A 99 2.57 -7.62 1.10
N ASP A 100 2.84 -8.66 0.31
CA ASP A 100 3.66 -8.51 -0.89
C ASP A 100 2.97 -7.68 -1.97
N LYS A 101 1.66 -7.75 -2.07
CA LYS A 101 0.88 -6.94 -3.02
C LYS A 101 0.77 -5.48 -2.58
N LEU A 102 0.68 -5.23 -1.28
CA LEU A 102 0.75 -3.88 -0.74
C LEU A 102 2.11 -3.27 -1.04
N ASP A 103 3.15 -4.05 -0.86
CA ASP A 103 4.50 -3.60 -1.09
C ASP A 103 4.79 -3.36 -2.57
N ARG A 104 4.29 -4.21 -3.44
CA ARG A 104 4.40 -4.01 -4.89
C ARG A 104 3.80 -2.67 -5.32
N ALA A 105 2.61 -2.34 -4.80
CA ALA A 105 1.98 -1.05 -5.07
C ALA A 105 2.84 0.11 -4.58
N CYS A 106 3.45 -0.03 -3.41
CA CYS A 106 4.34 1.00 -2.85
C CYS A 106 5.59 1.21 -3.72
N LEU A 107 6.26 0.13 -4.11
CA LEU A 107 7.46 0.22 -4.95
C LEU A 107 7.14 0.82 -6.32
N ASP A 108 6.01 0.44 -6.93
CA ASP A 108 5.54 1.04 -8.17
C ASP A 108 5.31 2.54 -8.00
N ALA A 109 4.70 2.96 -6.89
CA ALA A 109 4.45 4.36 -6.61
C ALA A 109 5.75 5.15 -6.44
N LEU A 110 6.73 4.59 -5.71
CA LEU A 110 8.03 5.24 -5.51
C LEU A 110 8.80 5.39 -6.83
N THR A 111 8.73 4.37 -7.69
CA THR A 111 9.35 4.43 -9.01
C THR A 111 8.68 5.50 -9.88
N GLN A 112 7.35 5.53 -9.91
CA GLN A 112 6.59 6.51 -10.68
C GLN A 112 6.80 7.93 -10.16
N ALA A 113 6.97 8.10 -8.86
CA ALA A 113 7.23 9.41 -8.26
C ALA A 113 8.66 9.90 -8.52
N GLY A 114 9.53 9.04 -9.03
CA GLY A 114 10.94 9.38 -9.21
C GLY A 114 11.76 9.30 -7.92
N ALA A 115 11.21 8.69 -6.87
CA ALA A 115 11.94 8.51 -5.62
C ALA A 115 13.11 7.54 -5.79
N ILE A 116 12.93 6.52 -6.61
CA ILE A 116 13.96 5.57 -7.04
C ILE A 116 13.88 5.40 -8.55
N ASP A 117 14.97 5.03 -9.19
CA ASP A 117 15.01 4.81 -10.64
C ASP A 117 14.17 3.61 -11.06
N ASP A 118 14.27 2.54 -10.28
CA ASP A 118 13.69 1.25 -10.58
C ASP A 118 13.62 0.45 -9.28
N ASP A 119 12.62 -0.38 -9.12
CA ASP A 119 12.50 -1.24 -7.94
C ASP A 119 13.63 -2.28 -7.85
N ALA A 120 14.34 -2.53 -8.95
CA ALA A 120 15.58 -3.34 -8.92
C ALA A 120 16.69 -2.73 -8.05
N ARG A 121 16.60 -1.44 -7.72
CA ARG A 121 17.54 -0.79 -6.79
C ARG A 121 17.32 -1.22 -5.34
N VAL A 122 16.17 -1.76 -5.03
CA VAL A 122 15.82 -2.20 -3.66
C VAL A 122 16.57 -3.49 -3.36
N VAL A 123 17.48 -3.43 -2.41
CA VAL A 123 18.31 -4.57 -2.01
C VAL A 123 17.93 -5.12 -0.64
N ALA A 124 17.13 -4.38 0.12
CA ALA A 124 16.63 -4.80 1.42
C ALA A 124 15.22 -4.27 1.60
N LEU A 125 14.35 -5.11 2.14
CA LEU A 125 12.94 -4.80 2.26
C LEU A 125 12.42 -5.33 3.60
N ALA A 126 11.84 -4.44 4.40
CA ALA A 126 11.20 -4.79 5.66
C ALA A 126 9.80 -4.18 5.68
N VAL A 127 8.78 -5.03 5.64
CA VAL A 127 7.39 -4.59 5.58
C VAL A 127 6.55 -5.28 6.62
N LEU A 128 5.50 -4.60 7.06
CA LEU A 128 4.66 -5.04 8.16
C LEU A 128 3.24 -4.56 7.93
N LYS A 129 2.27 -5.42 8.24
CA LYS A 129 0.86 -5.02 8.30
C LYS A 129 0.44 -4.88 9.75
N ARG A 130 -0.30 -3.83 10.07
CA ARG A 130 -0.93 -3.62 11.36
C ARG A 130 -2.35 -3.11 11.20
N TYR A 131 -3.16 -3.27 12.23
CA TYR A 131 -4.43 -2.54 12.27
C TYR A 131 -4.17 -1.10 12.69
N ALA A 132 -5.00 -0.18 12.18
CA ALA A 132 -4.79 1.25 12.37
C ALA A 132 -4.92 1.70 13.84
N ASP A 133 -5.57 0.88 14.67
CA ASP A 133 -5.74 1.15 16.10
C ASP A 133 -4.64 0.55 16.97
N ASP A 134 -3.62 0.01 16.36
CA ASP A 134 -2.54 -0.72 17.04
C ASP A 134 -1.35 0.19 17.37
#